data_d906620d308648c898da61bac62cc813
#
_entry.id   d906620d308648c898da61bac62cc813
#
_cell.length_a   1.000
_cell.length_b   1.000
_cell.length_c   1.000
_cell.angle_alpha   90.00
_cell.angle_beta   90.00
_cell.angle_gamma   90.00
#
_symmetry.space_group_name_H-M   'P 1'
#
loop_
_entity.id
_entity.type
_entity.pdbx_description
1 polymer ?
#
loop_
_entity_poly.entity_id
_entity_poly.type
_entity_poly.pdbx_seq_one_letter_code
_entity_poly.pdbx_strand_id
1 'polypeptide(L)'
;MVRRLLYRDGLMLIIDKPAGLSVHRGPKGGHSLEDYFDALRFGLPRAPSLAHRLDKETSGCLVLGRHRKALAELSLLFRHGKVGKTYWAIVEGGPDADTGRIDLPLGKRDDNRGWWMRHDPNGLPSATVWKVMGRTEIFPSVTAATLNAGAGSNVPSPLEGEGWGGG
;
A
#
# COMPACT_ATOMS: atom_id res chain seq x y z
N MET A 1 7.97 11.15 -12.56
CA MET A 1 8.26 9.82 -11.94
C MET A 1 9.75 9.44 -12.06
N VAL A 2 10.44 9.70 -13.15
CA VAL A 2 11.88 9.38 -13.32
C VAL A 2 12.75 9.90 -12.16
N ARG A 3 12.49 11.11 -11.65
CA ARG A 3 13.22 11.67 -10.48
C ARG A 3 12.98 10.92 -9.15
N ARG A 4 12.02 10.01 -9.12
CA ARG A 4 11.69 9.16 -7.96
C ARG A 4 12.22 7.73 -8.12
N LEU A 5 13.11 7.51 -9.07
CA LEU A 5 13.77 6.22 -9.26
C LEU A 5 14.80 6.02 -8.15
N LEU A 6 14.66 4.95 -7.38
CA LEU A 6 15.56 4.56 -6.30
C LEU A 6 16.59 3.53 -6.76
N TYR A 7 16.18 2.62 -7.65
CA TYR A 7 17.01 1.55 -8.16
C TYR A 7 16.62 1.15 -9.58
N ARG A 8 17.60 0.74 -10.38
CA ARG A 8 17.41 0.22 -11.74
C ARG A 8 18.50 -0.78 -12.09
N ASP A 9 18.08 -1.93 -12.57
CA ASP A 9 18.94 -2.90 -13.25
C ASP A 9 18.28 -3.45 -14.53
N GLY A 10 18.75 -4.61 -15.04
CA GLY A 10 18.16 -5.27 -16.21
C GLY A 10 16.79 -5.90 -15.95
N LEU A 11 16.46 -6.21 -14.71
CA LEU A 11 15.29 -7.00 -14.31
C LEU A 11 14.17 -6.13 -13.71
N MET A 12 14.52 -5.14 -12.88
CA MET A 12 13.54 -4.40 -12.12
C MET A 12 13.86 -2.90 -12.01
N LEU A 13 12.84 -2.15 -11.61
CA LEU A 13 12.94 -0.79 -11.12
C LEU A 13 12.36 -0.75 -9.71
N ILE A 14 12.93 0.09 -8.87
CA ILE A 14 12.31 0.47 -7.60
C ILE A 14 12.09 1.97 -7.64
N ILE A 15 10.87 2.40 -7.41
CA ILE A 15 10.51 3.81 -7.38
C ILE A 15 9.97 4.20 -6.01
N ASP A 16 10.18 5.45 -5.63
CA ASP A 16 9.52 6.07 -4.48
C ASP A 16 8.11 6.55 -4.90
N LYS A 17 7.08 5.75 -4.65
CA LYS A 17 5.71 6.15 -4.94
C LYS A 17 5.27 7.28 -3.99
N PRO A 18 4.78 8.41 -4.48
CA PRO A 18 4.20 9.43 -3.60
C PRO A 18 2.87 8.95 -3.00
N ALA A 19 2.54 9.45 -1.81
CA ALA A 19 1.17 9.37 -1.29
C ALA A 19 0.21 10.16 -2.20
N GLY A 20 -1.07 9.81 -2.17
CA GLY A 20 -2.12 10.44 -2.96
C GLY A 20 -2.21 9.97 -4.42
N LEU A 21 -1.28 9.11 -4.89
CA LEU A 21 -1.29 8.56 -6.25
C LEU A 21 -1.64 7.07 -6.24
N SER A 22 -2.75 6.70 -6.87
CA SER A 22 -3.16 5.31 -7.06
C SER A 22 -2.18 4.59 -8.00
N VAL A 23 -1.91 3.31 -7.77
CA VAL A 23 -1.07 2.50 -8.68
C VAL A 23 -1.79 2.18 -9.97
N HIS A 24 -3.07 1.84 -9.91
CA HIS A 24 -3.94 1.56 -11.05
C HIS A 24 -5.06 2.59 -11.18
N ARG A 25 -5.60 2.73 -12.37
CA ARG A 25 -6.84 3.47 -12.57
C ARG A 25 -7.99 2.70 -11.94
N GLY A 26 -8.74 3.37 -11.07
CA GLY A 26 -9.96 2.80 -10.50
C GLY A 26 -11.10 2.71 -11.54
N PRO A 27 -12.24 2.08 -11.19
CA PRO A 27 -13.40 1.94 -12.08
C PRO A 27 -13.95 3.29 -12.59
N LYS A 28 -13.75 4.35 -11.84
CA LYS A 28 -14.15 5.73 -12.20
C LYS A 28 -13.14 6.44 -13.09
N GLY A 29 -12.05 5.76 -13.49
CA GLY A 29 -10.93 6.37 -14.20
C GLY A 29 -10.07 7.23 -13.27
N GLY A 30 -9.30 8.15 -13.87
CA GLY A 30 -8.46 9.10 -13.14
C GLY A 30 -6.97 8.86 -13.37
N HIS A 31 -6.17 9.71 -12.76
CA HIS A 31 -4.73 9.68 -12.87
C HIS A 31 -4.14 8.58 -11.99
N SER A 32 -3.20 7.82 -12.55
CA SER A 32 -2.54 6.72 -11.84
C SER A 32 -1.05 6.67 -12.14
N LEU A 33 -0.34 5.83 -11.39
CA LEU A 33 1.08 5.62 -11.60
C LEU A 33 1.38 5.02 -12.98
N GLU A 34 0.47 4.22 -13.53
CA GLU A 34 0.61 3.59 -14.85
C GLU A 34 0.78 4.63 -15.98
N ASP A 35 0.26 5.83 -15.81
CA ASP A 35 0.40 6.92 -16.79
C ASP A 35 1.86 7.36 -17.01
N TYR A 36 2.75 7.00 -16.08
CA TYR A 36 4.18 7.32 -16.15
C TYR A 36 5.05 6.16 -16.63
N PHE A 37 4.50 4.97 -16.86
CA PHE A 37 5.29 3.78 -17.15
C PHE A 37 6.04 3.87 -18.47
N ASP A 38 5.52 4.57 -19.46
CA ASP A 38 6.23 4.79 -20.71
C ASP A 38 7.55 5.55 -20.52
N ALA A 39 7.58 6.53 -19.64
CA ALA A 39 8.80 7.26 -19.30
C ALA A 39 9.81 6.40 -18.51
N LEU A 40 9.40 5.25 -17.99
CA LEU A 40 10.23 4.32 -17.24
C LEU A 40 10.74 3.14 -18.07
N ARG A 41 10.59 3.15 -19.38
CA ARG A 41 11.11 2.09 -20.29
C ARG A 41 12.63 2.00 -20.29
N PHE A 42 13.31 3.13 -20.21
CA PHE A 42 14.77 3.22 -20.28
C PHE A 42 15.37 2.39 -21.41
N GLY A 43 14.85 2.59 -22.62
CA GLY A 43 15.32 1.92 -23.85
C GLY A 43 14.72 0.54 -24.13
N LEU A 44 13.88 0.00 -23.24
CA LEU A 44 13.18 -1.24 -23.51
C LEU A 44 11.94 -1.02 -24.39
N PRO A 45 11.55 -2.01 -25.24
CA PRO A 45 10.41 -1.88 -26.14
C PRO A 45 9.06 -1.83 -25.42
N ARG A 46 9.00 -2.33 -24.19
CA ARG A 46 7.79 -2.36 -23.37
C ARG A 46 7.98 -1.58 -22.08
N ALA A 47 6.91 -0.98 -21.61
CA ALA A 47 6.86 -0.35 -20.30
C ALA A 47 7.01 -1.41 -19.18
N PRO A 48 7.59 -1.04 -18.02
CA PRO A 48 7.61 -1.92 -16.86
C PRO A 48 6.20 -2.17 -16.33
N SER A 49 6.05 -3.21 -15.52
CA SER A 49 4.76 -3.58 -14.92
C SER A 49 4.91 -3.78 -13.42
N LEU A 50 3.81 -3.62 -12.68
CA LEU A 50 3.76 -3.76 -11.24
C LEU A 50 4.02 -5.19 -10.79
N ALA A 51 4.98 -5.39 -9.89
CA ALA A 51 5.20 -6.68 -9.23
C ALA A 51 4.36 -6.81 -7.94
N HIS A 52 3.97 -5.70 -7.34
CA HIS A 52 3.07 -5.58 -6.20
C HIS A 52 2.41 -4.19 -6.22
N ARG A 53 1.58 -3.92 -5.23
CA ARG A 53 0.91 -2.62 -5.11
C ARG A 53 1.16 -1.99 -3.74
N LEU A 54 0.97 -0.69 -3.69
CA LEU A 54 0.80 0.12 -2.48
C LEU A 54 -0.53 0.85 -2.60
N ASP A 55 -1.17 1.11 -1.49
CA ASP A 55 -2.40 1.89 -1.46
C ASP A 55 -2.16 3.35 -1.88
N LYS A 56 -3.22 4.03 -2.26
CA LYS A 56 -3.17 5.40 -2.75
C LYS A 56 -2.43 6.31 -1.78
N GLU A 57 -2.77 6.25 -0.50
CA GLU A 57 -2.20 7.13 0.54
C GLU A 57 -0.86 6.63 1.09
N THR A 58 -0.43 5.42 0.73
CA THR A 58 0.87 4.88 1.12
C THR A 58 1.97 5.38 0.18
N SER A 59 3.05 5.91 0.71
CA SER A 59 4.26 6.26 -0.03
C SER A 59 5.37 5.23 0.16
N GLY A 60 6.41 5.28 -0.69
CA GLY A 60 7.62 4.49 -0.53
C GLY A 60 7.90 3.49 -1.67
N CYS A 61 8.71 2.49 -1.35
CA CYS A 61 9.29 1.57 -2.33
C CYS A 61 8.24 0.75 -3.07
N LEU A 62 8.16 0.94 -4.39
CA LEU A 62 7.33 0.15 -5.28
C LEU A 62 8.20 -0.52 -6.33
N VAL A 63 8.08 -1.83 -6.45
CA VAL A 63 8.88 -2.67 -7.36
C VAL A 63 8.13 -2.91 -8.66
N LEU A 64 8.79 -2.68 -9.77
CA LEU A 64 8.30 -2.91 -11.12
C LEU A 64 9.19 -3.93 -11.83
N GLY A 65 8.61 -4.89 -12.51
CA GLY A 65 9.32 -5.80 -13.42
C GLY A 65 9.52 -5.15 -14.79
N ARG A 66 10.74 -5.21 -15.32
CA ARG A 66 11.09 -4.57 -16.60
C ARG A 66 10.71 -5.42 -17.82
N HIS A 67 10.52 -6.71 -17.63
CA HIS A 67 10.09 -7.64 -18.69
C HIS A 67 9.32 -8.83 -18.07
N ARG A 68 8.59 -9.56 -18.91
CA ARG A 68 7.65 -10.61 -18.46
C ARG A 68 8.26 -11.65 -17.51
N LYS A 69 9.48 -12.13 -17.81
CA LYS A 69 10.16 -13.13 -16.97
C LYS A 69 10.47 -12.57 -15.59
N ALA A 70 11.10 -11.38 -15.51
CA ALA A 70 11.39 -10.73 -14.25
C ALA A 70 10.11 -10.43 -13.45
N LEU A 71 9.05 -9.94 -14.13
CA LEU A 71 7.75 -9.71 -13.47
C LEU A 71 7.18 -10.98 -12.85
N ALA A 72 7.22 -12.11 -13.59
CA ALA A 72 6.72 -13.39 -13.08
C ALA A 72 7.49 -13.86 -11.84
N GLU A 73 8.82 -13.77 -11.87
CA GLU A 73 9.68 -14.12 -10.72
C GLU A 73 9.42 -13.22 -9.52
N LEU A 74 9.37 -11.90 -9.72
CA LEU A 74 9.06 -10.93 -8.65
C LEU A 74 7.68 -11.19 -8.05
N SER A 75 6.66 -11.41 -8.88
CA SER A 75 5.30 -11.70 -8.42
C SER A 75 5.23 -12.98 -7.58
N LEU A 76 5.99 -14.00 -7.93
CA LEU A 76 6.10 -15.23 -7.14
C LEU A 76 6.76 -14.96 -5.78
N LEU A 77 7.82 -14.16 -5.72
CA LEU A 77 8.48 -13.79 -4.46
C LEU A 77 7.49 -13.05 -3.52
N PHE A 78 6.72 -12.10 -4.05
CA PHE A 78 5.69 -11.40 -3.27
C PHE A 78 4.59 -12.36 -2.80
N ARG A 79 4.06 -13.19 -3.70
CA ARG A 79 2.99 -14.16 -3.41
C ARG A 79 3.38 -15.17 -2.32
N HIS A 80 4.61 -15.63 -2.34
CA HIS A 80 5.13 -16.60 -1.38
C HIS A 80 5.70 -15.98 -0.11
N GLY A 81 5.52 -14.66 0.10
CA GLY A 81 6.01 -13.98 1.30
C GLY A 81 7.54 -13.95 1.42
N LYS A 82 8.27 -14.10 0.31
CA LYS A 82 9.73 -14.08 0.28
C LYS A 82 10.32 -12.67 0.26
N VAL A 83 9.47 -11.64 0.22
CA VAL A 83 9.86 -10.24 0.28
C VAL A 83 9.52 -9.67 1.66
N GLY A 84 10.54 -9.27 2.41
CA GLY A 84 10.35 -8.55 3.67
C GLY A 84 9.76 -7.16 3.41
N LYS A 85 8.70 -6.81 4.13
CA LYS A 85 8.03 -5.51 4.01
C LYS A 85 8.00 -4.83 5.37
N THR A 86 8.47 -3.59 5.43
CA THR A 86 8.40 -2.76 6.63
C THR A 86 7.66 -1.47 6.30
N TYR A 87 6.66 -1.14 7.10
CA TYR A 87 5.88 0.08 6.98
C TYR A 87 6.03 0.91 8.25
N TRP A 88 6.16 2.21 8.08
CA TRP A 88 6.10 3.16 9.18
C TRP A 88 4.74 3.81 9.16
N ALA A 89 4.10 3.88 10.31
CA ALA A 89 2.80 4.51 10.47
C ALA A 89 2.80 5.43 11.70
N ILE A 90 2.17 6.58 11.57
CA ILE A 90 1.80 7.43 12.70
C ILE A 90 0.33 7.14 12.97
N VAL A 91 0.01 6.77 14.20
CA VAL A 91 -1.35 6.40 14.59
C VAL A 91 -1.79 7.22 15.79
N GLU A 92 -3.06 7.53 15.85
CA GLU A 92 -3.69 8.09 17.04
C GLU A 92 -4.05 6.94 17.98
N GLY A 93 -3.79 7.10 19.29
CA GLY A 93 -3.85 6.01 20.23
C GLY A 93 -2.68 5.03 20.03
N GLY A 94 -2.91 3.76 20.17
CA GLY A 94 -1.90 2.74 19.95
C GLY A 94 -1.94 1.66 21.04
N PRO A 95 -1.24 0.56 20.84
CA PRO A 95 -1.15 -0.48 21.84
C PRO A 95 -0.29 -0.04 23.04
N ASP A 96 -0.63 -0.48 24.24
CA ASP A 96 0.16 -0.21 25.45
C ASP A 96 1.53 -0.88 25.39
N ALA A 97 1.61 -2.07 24.79
CA ALA A 97 2.87 -2.79 24.60
C ALA A 97 3.74 -2.14 23.52
N ASP A 98 5.05 -2.31 23.61
CA ASP A 98 6.00 -1.76 22.62
C ASP A 98 6.20 -2.66 21.40
N THR A 99 5.82 -3.92 21.48
CA THR A 99 5.90 -4.87 20.38
C THR A 99 4.73 -5.83 20.42
N GLY A 100 4.38 -6.38 19.29
CA GLY A 100 3.35 -7.39 19.23
C GLY A 100 3.20 -8.03 17.85
N ARG A 101 2.28 -8.98 17.78
CA ARG A 101 1.94 -9.70 16.56
C ARG A 101 0.42 -9.80 16.46
N ILE A 102 -0.08 -9.51 15.28
CA ILE A 102 -1.46 -9.79 14.88
C ILE A 102 -1.38 -10.95 13.90
N ASP A 103 -2.09 -12.03 14.20
CA ASP A 103 -2.13 -13.24 13.39
C ASP A 103 -3.61 -13.58 13.16
N LEU A 104 -4.18 -13.01 12.11
CA LEU A 104 -5.59 -13.14 11.78
C LEU A 104 -5.74 -13.53 10.32
N PRO A 105 -6.36 -14.67 9.99
CA PRO A 105 -6.63 -15.03 8.63
C PRO A 105 -7.61 -14.04 7.98
N LEU A 106 -7.35 -13.69 6.73
CA LEU A 106 -8.11 -12.72 5.98
C LEU A 106 -8.81 -13.36 4.79
N GLY A 107 -10.10 -13.10 4.65
CA GLY A 107 -10.92 -13.46 3.51
C GLY A 107 -11.51 -12.23 2.82
N LYS A 108 -12.05 -12.42 1.63
CA LYS A 108 -12.76 -11.35 0.92
C LYS A 108 -14.02 -10.96 1.69
N ARG A 109 -14.26 -9.67 1.82
CA ARG A 109 -15.49 -9.17 2.46
C ARG A 109 -16.71 -9.37 1.57
N ASP A 110 -16.54 -9.23 0.25
CA ASP A 110 -17.60 -9.29 -0.76
C ASP A 110 -16.96 -9.72 -2.09
N ASP A 111 -17.55 -10.69 -2.78
CA ASP A 111 -17.06 -11.18 -4.06
C ASP A 111 -17.11 -10.10 -5.16
N ASN A 112 -18.07 -9.16 -5.07
CA ASN A 112 -18.18 -8.04 -6.00
C ASN A 112 -17.16 -6.93 -5.75
N ARG A 113 -16.57 -6.89 -4.54
CA ARG A 113 -15.53 -5.95 -4.12
C ARG A 113 -14.29 -6.72 -3.64
N GLY A 114 -13.71 -7.50 -4.52
CA GLY A 114 -12.64 -8.46 -4.23
C GLY A 114 -11.36 -7.90 -3.61
N TRP A 115 -11.25 -6.59 -3.45
CA TRP A 115 -10.14 -5.89 -2.79
C TRP A 115 -10.39 -5.54 -1.32
N TRP A 116 -11.64 -5.74 -0.81
CA TRP A 116 -11.97 -5.56 0.60
C TRP A 116 -11.79 -6.86 1.36
N MET A 117 -10.92 -6.84 2.35
CA MET A 117 -10.62 -7.97 3.20
C MET A 117 -11.29 -7.81 4.58
N ARG A 118 -11.63 -8.93 5.19
CA ARG A 118 -12.10 -9.00 6.59
C ARG A 118 -11.45 -10.18 7.29
N HIS A 119 -11.49 -10.19 8.61
CA HIS A 119 -11.18 -11.41 9.35
C HIS A 119 -12.14 -12.51 8.94
N ASP A 120 -11.59 -13.65 8.56
CA ASP A 120 -12.32 -14.85 8.16
C ASP A 120 -11.53 -16.08 8.64
N PRO A 121 -12.10 -16.90 9.54
CA PRO A 121 -11.42 -18.11 10.04
C PRO A 121 -10.99 -19.08 8.93
N ASN A 122 -11.67 -19.06 7.79
CA ASN A 122 -11.34 -19.88 6.61
C ASN A 122 -10.52 -19.10 5.57
N GLY A 123 -10.10 -17.89 5.89
CA GLY A 123 -9.30 -17.02 5.01
C GLY A 123 -7.84 -17.42 4.91
N LEU A 124 -7.10 -16.68 4.11
CA LEU A 124 -5.66 -16.88 3.96
C LEU A 124 -4.91 -16.44 5.25
N PRO A 125 -3.93 -17.23 5.73
CA PRO A 125 -3.08 -16.83 6.84
C PRO A 125 -2.45 -15.47 6.60
N SER A 126 -2.62 -14.56 7.56
CA SER A 126 -2.06 -13.21 7.49
C SER A 126 -1.50 -12.82 8.85
N ALA A 127 -0.25 -12.40 8.85
CA ALA A 127 0.44 -12.00 10.07
C ALA A 127 1.15 -10.67 9.90
N THR A 128 1.01 -9.81 10.90
CA THR A 128 1.73 -8.54 11.00
C THR A 128 2.43 -8.47 12.34
N VAL A 129 3.74 -8.25 12.33
CA VAL A 129 4.52 -7.93 13.52
C VAL A 129 4.68 -6.42 13.56
N TRP A 130 4.50 -5.82 14.73
CA TRP A 130 4.66 -4.41 14.93
C TRP A 130 5.60 -4.09 16.10
N LYS A 131 6.24 -2.93 16.01
CA LYS A 131 7.08 -2.36 17.05
C LYS A 131 6.82 -0.86 17.14
N VAL A 132 6.58 -0.36 18.34
CA VAL A 132 6.49 1.07 18.62
C VAL A 132 7.89 1.67 18.58
N MET A 133 8.09 2.66 17.74
CA MET A 133 9.37 3.36 17.58
C MET A 133 9.45 4.60 18.47
N GLY A 134 8.32 5.13 18.89
CA GLY A 134 8.22 6.26 19.79
C GLY A 134 6.76 6.58 20.10
N ARG A 135 6.54 7.31 21.19
CA ARG A 135 5.26 7.84 21.62
C ARG A 135 5.44 9.34 21.88
N THR A 136 4.42 10.11 21.64
CA THR A 136 4.41 11.53 21.95
C THR A 136 3.04 11.94 22.47
N GLU A 137 3.03 12.81 23.45
CA GLU A 137 1.82 13.45 23.98
C GLU A 137 1.54 14.81 23.32
N ILE A 138 2.35 15.18 22.30
CA ILE A 138 2.37 16.52 21.71
C ILE A 138 1.16 16.81 20.79
N PHE A 139 0.29 15.86 20.54
CA PHE A 139 -1.00 16.21 19.98
C PHE A 139 -1.96 16.51 21.13
N PRO A 140 -2.25 17.82 21.39
CA PRO A 140 -3.36 18.13 22.26
C PRO A 140 -4.56 17.37 21.70
N SER A 141 -5.24 16.62 22.53
CA SER A 141 -6.48 15.98 22.18
C SER A 141 -7.34 17.01 21.45
N VAL A 142 -7.49 16.83 20.12
CA VAL A 142 -8.50 17.60 19.38
C VAL A 142 -9.81 17.06 19.91
N THR A 143 -10.30 17.71 20.96
CA THR A 143 -11.58 17.37 21.56
C THR A 143 -12.62 17.46 20.45
N ALA A 144 -13.54 16.50 20.38
CA ALA A 144 -14.62 16.43 19.40
C ALA A 144 -15.41 17.74 19.24
N ALA A 145 -15.30 18.66 20.22
CA ALA A 145 -15.86 20.01 20.18
C ALA A 145 -15.18 20.93 19.11
N THR A 146 -13.91 20.72 18.77
CA THR A 146 -13.20 21.55 17.78
C THR A 146 -13.48 21.10 16.34
N LEU A 147 -13.88 19.85 16.14
CA LEU A 147 -14.24 19.31 14.82
C LEU A 147 -15.63 19.76 14.34
N ASN A 148 -16.51 20.19 15.24
CA ASN A 148 -17.87 20.64 14.89
C ASN A 148 -17.99 22.13 14.52
N ALA A 149 -16.92 22.91 14.62
CA ALA A 149 -16.97 24.36 14.36
C ALA A 149 -16.57 24.75 12.93
N GLY A 150 -16.27 23.80 12.01
CA GLY A 150 -15.74 24.19 10.71
C GLY A 150 -15.75 23.15 9.60
N ALA A 151 -16.66 22.18 9.59
CA ALA A 151 -16.70 21.28 8.47
C ALA A 151 -18.12 20.83 8.11
N GLY A 152 -18.59 21.32 6.99
CA GLY A 152 -19.51 20.55 6.18
C GLY A 152 -18.83 19.26 5.76
N SER A 153 -19.44 18.15 6.16
CA SER A 153 -19.43 16.79 5.60
C SER A 153 -18.28 16.35 4.68
N ASN A 154 -17.58 15.37 5.12
CA ASN A 154 -16.85 14.26 4.46
C ASN A 154 -15.41 14.11 4.93
N VAL A 155 -15.27 13.65 6.16
CA VAL A 155 -14.05 12.92 6.54
C VAL A 155 -14.38 11.44 6.35
N PRO A 156 -13.75 10.72 5.40
CA PRO A 156 -13.92 9.28 5.31
C PRO A 156 -13.37 8.65 6.60
N SER A 157 -14.14 7.72 7.16
CA SER A 157 -13.75 6.90 8.30
C SER A 157 -12.37 6.29 8.05
N PRO A 158 -11.47 6.23 9.05
CA PRO A 158 -10.15 5.59 8.93
C PRO A 158 -10.19 4.12 8.48
N LEU A 159 -11.37 3.50 8.48
CA LEU A 159 -11.61 2.12 8.04
C LEU A 159 -12.00 1.98 6.57
N GLU A 160 -12.13 3.08 5.82
CA GLU A 160 -12.43 3.06 4.39
C GLU A 160 -11.18 3.12 3.50
N GLY A 161 -10.03 2.76 4.04
CA GLY A 161 -8.83 2.50 3.25
C GLY A 161 -9.06 1.36 2.26
N GLU A 162 -8.74 1.60 1.01
CA GLU A 162 -8.83 0.62 -0.07
C GLU A 162 -8.12 -0.68 0.34
N GLY A 163 -8.89 -1.72 0.59
CA GLY A 163 -8.40 -2.99 1.07
C GLY A 163 -7.50 -3.72 0.07
N TRP A 164 -6.65 -4.53 0.59
CA TRP A 164 -5.69 -5.36 -0.11
C TRP A 164 -6.39 -6.36 -1.05
N GLY A 165 -6.22 -6.20 -2.33
CA GLY A 165 -6.55 -7.20 -3.33
C GLY A 165 -5.27 -7.83 -3.86
N GLY A 166 -4.96 -9.04 -3.42
CA GLY A 166 -4.02 -9.89 -4.11
C GLY A 166 -4.72 -10.51 -5.32
N GLY A 167 -4.16 -10.35 -6.48
CA GLY A 167 -4.43 -11.09 -7.68
C GLY A 167 -3.10 -11.40 -8.34
#